data_e6e79e88797bca6e5970b37939046ae5
#
_entry.id   e6e79e88797bca6e5970b37939046ae5
#
_cell.length_a   1.000
_cell.length_b   1.000
_cell.length_c   1.000
_cell.angle_alpha   90.00
_cell.angle_beta   90.00
_cell.angle_gamma   90.00
#
_symmetry.space_group_name_H-M   'P 1'
#
loop_
_entity.id
_entity.type
_entity.pdbx_description
1 polymer ?
#
loop_
_entity_poly.entity_id
_entity_poly.type
_entity_poly.pdbx_seq_one_letter_code
_entity_poly.pdbx_strand_id
1 'polypeptide(L)'
;MKKHLRRAAAFFLAALILPLFAIPALAAEPQDCGAKLIAFTFDDGPGAYTLDLLDALAARNAKATFFIAGYRVSSYPGVLDQIVAGGHQLASHTYNHKNLNTLSYDGVVQEMESNRKLLVQAGGDHMYYIRPPYGNANDTVRSAADAPLINWSVDSLDWKSLNADSVCSTILSEAYDGAIVLVHDIYQSSVKGAIAAMDVLAEQGYEFVTVEELLLRRGITPEIGVMYYDAKNKGINLPADAVTLTGYTEDNLASHWGYDALIFCLNNGYLEYASNGFVLPDRPISRGDFAMALARFSGVDETYTMLTDAPLYDVDTSD
;
A
#
# COMPACT_ATOMS: atom_id res chain seq x y z
N MET A 1 -51.65 39.71 69.82
CA MET A 1 -50.88 38.46 69.59
C MET A 1 -50.49 38.44 68.15
N LYS A 2 -49.16 38.45 67.81
CA LYS A 2 -48.59 38.81 66.53
C LYS A 2 -48.47 37.60 65.67
N LYS A 3 -49.02 37.62 64.44
CA LYS A 3 -48.76 36.59 63.37
C LYS A 3 -47.69 37.12 62.45
N HIS A 4 -46.58 36.39 62.33
CA HIS A 4 -45.50 36.73 61.41
C HIS A 4 -45.82 36.14 60.01
N LEU A 5 -45.88 37.03 59.05
CA LEU A 5 -46.02 36.69 57.63
C LEU A 5 -44.59 36.46 57.06
N ARG A 6 -44.27 35.24 56.64
CA ARG A 6 -43.07 34.94 55.91
C ARG A 6 -43.35 35.08 54.40
N ARG A 7 -42.70 36.08 53.79
CA ARG A 7 -42.67 36.22 52.32
C ARG A 7 -41.65 35.27 51.73
N ALA A 8 -42.10 34.33 50.90
CA ALA A 8 -41.23 33.53 50.04
C ALA A 8 -40.92 34.34 48.78
N ALA A 9 -39.64 34.65 48.56
CA ALA A 9 -39.15 35.18 47.30
C ALA A 9 -38.85 34.02 46.32
N ALA A 10 -39.62 33.93 45.24
CA ALA A 10 -39.37 33.01 44.17
C ALA A 10 -38.32 33.64 43.24
N PHE A 11 -37.11 33.05 43.17
CA PHE A 11 -36.13 33.36 42.16
C PHE A 11 -36.49 32.62 40.88
N PHE A 12 -36.92 33.34 39.86
CA PHE A 12 -36.99 32.84 38.48
C PHE A 12 -35.60 32.80 37.90
N LEU A 13 -35.01 31.61 37.77
CA LEU A 13 -33.77 31.37 36.99
C LEU A 13 -34.19 31.20 35.53
N ALA A 14 -34.08 32.26 34.75
CA ALA A 14 -34.25 32.17 33.30
C ALA A 14 -33.00 31.49 32.70
N ALA A 15 -33.13 30.20 32.42
CA ALA A 15 -32.12 29.49 31.64
C ALA A 15 -32.16 29.98 30.21
N LEU A 16 -31.15 30.78 29.82
CA LEU A 16 -30.91 31.20 28.45
C LEU A 16 -30.38 29.99 27.65
N ILE A 17 -31.29 29.30 26.97
CA ILE A 17 -30.92 28.21 26.03
C ILE A 17 -30.41 28.92 24.77
N LEU A 18 -29.09 29.09 24.67
CA LEU A 18 -28.42 29.40 23.40
C LEU A 18 -28.54 28.18 22.49
N PRO A 19 -29.11 28.30 21.28
CA PRO A 19 -29.06 27.21 20.31
C PRO A 19 -27.60 27.05 19.92
N LEU A 20 -27.03 25.88 20.26
CA LEU A 20 -25.76 25.40 19.73
C LEU A 20 -25.98 25.16 18.22
N PHE A 21 -25.74 26.19 17.41
CA PHE A 21 -25.57 25.93 15.97
C PHE A 21 -24.34 25.07 15.83
N ALA A 22 -24.56 23.77 15.60
CA ALA A 22 -23.53 22.89 15.06
C ALA A 22 -23.12 23.50 13.71
N ILE A 23 -22.01 24.22 13.70
CA ILE A 23 -21.35 24.59 12.46
C ILE A 23 -20.98 23.25 11.83
N PRO A 24 -21.54 22.86 10.66
CA PRO A 24 -21.03 21.69 9.96
C PRO A 24 -19.54 21.95 9.77
N ALA A 25 -18.69 21.04 10.26
CA ALA A 25 -17.30 21.05 9.91
C ALA A 25 -17.29 20.99 8.38
N LEU A 26 -17.00 22.13 7.75
CA LEU A 26 -16.74 22.17 6.33
C LEU A 26 -15.52 21.26 6.17
N ALA A 27 -15.72 20.06 5.61
CA ALA A 27 -14.62 19.24 5.20
C ALA A 27 -13.75 20.16 4.33
N ALA A 28 -12.53 20.42 4.74
CA ALA A 28 -11.63 21.23 3.95
C ALA A 28 -11.54 20.54 2.59
N GLU A 29 -11.93 21.27 1.54
CA GLU A 29 -11.74 20.78 0.17
C GLU A 29 -10.26 20.38 0.02
N PRO A 30 -9.96 19.25 -0.63
CA PRO A 30 -8.60 18.81 -0.85
C PRO A 30 -7.81 19.95 -1.49
N GLN A 31 -6.80 20.43 -0.80
CA GLN A 31 -6.04 21.59 -1.28
C GLN A 31 -5.06 21.09 -2.33
N ASP A 32 -5.22 21.52 -3.59
CA ASP A 32 -4.23 21.24 -4.64
C ASP A 32 -2.92 21.95 -4.23
N CYS A 33 -1.91 21.17 -3.85
CA CYS A 33 -0.60 21.69 -3.46
C CYS A 33 0.27 22.07 -4.67
N GLY A 34 -0.27 21.99 -5.90
CA GLY A 34 0.39 22.43 -7.13
C GLY A 34 1.56 21.56 -7.61
N ALA A 35 2.00 20.57 -6.82
CA ALA A 35 3.09 19.68 -7.21
C ALA A 35 2.63 18.66 -8.25
N LYS A 36 3.42 18.50 -9.31
CA LYS A 36 3.28 17.39 -10.25
C LYS A 36 3.85 16.13 -9.62
N LEU A 37 3.08 15.05 -9.59
CA LEU A 37 3.51 13.78 -9.02
C LEU A 37 3.84 12.78 -10.11
N ILE A 38 4.89 11.98 -9.91
CA ILE A 38 5.27 10.89 -10.81
C ILE A 38 5.86 9.74 -10.00
N ALA A 39 5.47 8.50 -10.32
CA ALA A 39 6.03 7.31 -9.69
C ALA A 39 6.97 6.59 -10.63
N PHE A 40 8.27 6.58 -10.29
CA PHE A 40 9.23 5.69 -10.93
C PHE A 40 9.13 4.31 -10.30
N THR A 41 9.04 3.28 -11.14
CA THR A 41 8.93 1.90 -10.70
C THR A 41 9.98 1.05 -11.37
N PHE A 42 10.56 0.12 -10.58
CA PHE A 42 11.66 -0.72 -11.03
C PHE A 42 11.27 -2.19 -10.90
N ASP A 43 11.25 -2.89 -12.02
CA ASP A 43 10.86 -4.30 -12.13
C ASP A 43 12.07 -5.23 -12.17
N ASP A 44 11.82 -6.51 -11.92
CA ASP A 44 12.79 -7.61 -11.99
C ASP A 44 13.92 -7.57 -10.94
N GLY A 45 13.98 -6.55 -10.11
CA GLY A 45 14.97 -6.49 -9.02
C GLY A 45 14.78 -7.55 -7.92
N PRO A 46 15.72 -7.63 -6.98
CA PRO A 46 16.95 -6.85 -6.91
C PRO A 46 17.97 -7.26 -7.96
N GLY A 47 18.80 -6.31 -8.37
CA GLY A 47 19.84 -6.50 -9.39
C GLY A 47 21.19 -5.91 -8.96
N ALA A 48 22.18 -6.03 -9.84
CA ALA A 48 23.53 -5.54 -9.60
C ALA A 48 23.60 -4.01 -9.44
N TYR A 49 22.58 -3.30 -9.92
CA TYR A 49 22.56 -1.83 -9.92
C TYR A 49 21.51 -1.24 -8.97
N THR A 50 20.82 -2.08 -8.20
CA THR A 50 19.79 -1.62 -7.24
C THR A 50 20.39 -0.73 -6.17
N LEU A 51 21.57 -1.06 -5.62
CA LEU A 51 22.23 -0.23 -4.60
C LEU A 51 22.66 1.14 -5.14
N ASP A 52 23.27 1.17 -6.33
CA ASP A 52 23.64 2.43 -6.98
C ASP A 52 22.41 3.32 -7.24
N LEU A 53 21.27 2.68 -7.59
CA LEU A 53 19.99 3.37 -7.76
C LEU A 53 19.49 3.94 -6.43
N LEU A 54 19.56 3.19 -5.33
CA LEU A 54 19.12 3.67 -4.01
C LEU A 54 19.93 4.90 -3.56
N ASP A 55 21.25 4.89 -3.77
CA ASP A 55 22.10 6.04 -3.48
C ASP A 55 21.72 7.27 -4.34
N ALA A 56 21.42 7.05 -5.62
CA ALA A 56 21.01 8.11 -6.52
C ALA A 56 19.64 8.70 -6.17
N LEU A 57 18.69 7.86 -5.73
CA LEU A 57 17.37 8.29 -5.24
C LEU A 57 17.49 9.09 -3.94
N ALA A 58 18.32 8.62 -3.00
CA ALA A 58 18.57 9.32 -1.74
C ALA A 58 19.15 10.72 -1.96
N ALA A 59 20.13 10.86 -2.90
CA ALA A 59 20.73 12.15 -3.27
C ALA A 59 19.70 13.17 -3.83
N ARG A 60 18.56 12.70 -4.31
CA ARG A 60 17.46 13.49 -4.89
C ARG A 60 16.27 13.67 -3.99
N ASN A 61 16.31 13.11 -2.78
CA ASN A 61 15.13 12.98 -1.90
C ASN A 61 13.93 12.36 -2.63
N ALA A 62 14.19 11.43 -3.55
CA ALA A 62 13.21 10.79 -4.38
C ALA A 62 12.78 9.45 -3.77
N LYS A 63 11.50 9.11 -3.91
CA LYS A 63 10.97 7.80 -3.56
C LYS A 63 10.58 7.06 -4.82
N ALA A 64 10.61 5.72 -4.76
CA ALA A 64 10.28 4.84 -5.88
C ALA A 64 9.60 3.56 -5.36
N THR A 65 9.01 2.81 -6.28
CA THR A 65 8.43 1.49 -6.00
C THR A 65 9.24 0.41 -6.70
N PHE A 66 9.62 -0.62 -5.96
CA PHE A 66 10.40 -1.74 -6.46
C PHE A 66 9.53 -3.00 -6.53
N PHE A 67 9.24 -3.47 -7.74
CA PHE A 67 8.51 -4.71 -7.99
C PHE A 67 9.49 -5.87 -8.04
N ILE A 68 9.60 -6.56 -6.93
CA ILE A 68 10.62 -7.58 -6.67
C ILE A 68 10.24 -8.91 -7.29
N ALA A 69 11.15 -9.49 -8.07
CA ALA A 69 11.07 -10.87 -8.55
C ALA A 69 11.72 -11.81 -7.50
N GLY A 70 10.90 -12.64 -6.86
CA GLY A 70 11.31 -13.40 -5.67
C GLY A 70 12.52 -14.30 -5.86
N TYR A 71 12.64 -14.94 -7.02
CA TYR A 71 13.76 -15.85 -7.33
C TYR A 71 15.15 -15.18 -7.29
N ARG A 72 15.20 -13.84 -7.34
CA ARG A 72 16.44 -13.08 -7.32
C ARG A 72 16.92 -12.70 -5.91
N VAL A 73 16.00 -12.66 -4.94
CA VAL A 73 16.26 -12.14 -3.59
C VAL A 73 17.47 -12.81 -2.93
N SER A 74 17.58 -14.14 -3.05
CA SER A 74 18.69 -14.88 -2.44
C SER A 74 20.07 -14.52 -2.99
N SER A 75 20.14 -13.97 -4.21
CA SER A 75 21.40 -13.55 -4.83
C SER A 75 21.86 -12.14 -4.37
N TYR A 76 20.99 -11.40 -3.71
CA TYR A 76 21.24 -10.01 -3.27
C TYR A 76 20.77 -9.82 -1.81
N PRO A 77 21.42 -10.49 -0.86
CA PRO A 77 21.01 -10.45 0.56
C PRO A 77 21.08 -9.03 1.13
N GLY A 78 20.06 -8.64 1.91
CA GLY A 78 19.99 -7.34 2.57
C GLY A 78 19.60 -6.15 1.67
N VAL A 79 19.40 -6.35 0.37
CA VAL A 79 19.00 -5.26 -0.53
C VAL A 79 17.56 -4.82 -0.26
N LEU A 80 16.64 -5.76 0.04
CA LEU A 80 15.27 -5.42 0.39
C LEU A 80 15.19 -4.54 1.64
N ASP A 81 16.02 -4.86 2.66
CA ASP A 81 16.09 -4.05 3.89
C ASP A 81 16.54 -2.61 3.59
N GLN A 82 17.47 -2.42 2.64
CA GLN A 82 17.93 -1.11 2.22
C GLN A 82 16.87 -0.34 1.43
N ILE A 83 16.07 -1.02 0.59
CA ILE A 83 14.92 -0.42 -0.09
C ILE A 83 13.93 0.14 0.95
N VAL A 84 13.59 -0.67 1.96
CA VAL A 84 12.69 -0.27 3.05
C VAL A 84 13.27 0.88 3.87
N ALA A 85 14.54 0.75 4.30
CA ALA A 85 15.21 1.78 5.08
C ALA A 85 15.32 3.12 4.34
N GLY A 86 15.41 3.08 2.99
CA GLY A 86 15.36 4.26 2.12
C GLY A 86 13.98 4.91 2.03
N GLY A 87 12.95 4.30 2.61
CA GLY A 87 11.56 4.77 2.54
C GLY A 87 10.93 4.56 1.15
N HIS A 88 11.42 3.58 0.39
CA HIS A 88 10.85 3.16 -0.88
C HIS A 88 9.77 2.09 -0.64
N GLN A 89 8.86 1.96 -1.59
CA GLN A 89 7.83 0.93 -1.53
C GLN A 89 8.36 -0.39 -2.10
N LEU A 90 8.28 -1.47 -1.30
CA LEU A 90 8.39 -2.84 -1.80
C LEU A 90 7.07 -3.27 -2.42
N ALA A 91 7.12 -3.93 -3.56
CA ALA A 91 5.99 -4.49 -4.27
C ALA A 91 6.35 -5.84 -4.90
N SER A 92 5.36 -6.61 -5.30
CA SER A 92 5.54 -7.97 -5.80
C SER A 92 5.56 -8.01 -7.33
N HIS A 93 6.61 -8.64 -7.91
CA HIS A 93 6.64 -9.01 -9.33
C HIS A 93 6.54 -10.52 -9.52
N THR A 94 5.84 -11.21 -8.60
CA THR A 94 5.73 -12.66 -8.46
C THR A 94 7.05 -13.35 -8.13
N TYR A 95 6.99 -14.65 -7.80
CA TYR A 95 8.19 -15.36 -7.39
C TYR A 95 9.10 -15.70 -8.57
N ASN A 96 8.54 -16.36 -9.63
CA ASN A 96 9.32 -16.86 -10.76
C ASN A 96 9.15 -16.06 -12.05
N HIS A 97 8.51 -14.90 -12.02
CA HIS A 97 8.25 -14.07 -13.19
C HIS A 97 7.53 -14.81 -14.33
N LYS A 98 6.58 -15.71 -14.00
CA LYS A 98 5.80 -16.44 -14.99
C LYS A 98 4.67 -15.55 -15.57
N ASN A 99 4.29 -15.81 -16.83
CA ASN A 99 3.06 -15.24 -17.36
C ASN A 99 1.86 -15.86 -16.61
N LEU A 100 1.27 -15.09 -15.69
CA LEU A 100 0.20 -15.55 -14.81
C LEU A 100 -1.04 -16.01 -15.58
N ASN A 101 -1.31 -15.45 -16.77
CA ASN A 101 -2.45 -15.84 -17.59
C ASN A 101 -2.40 -17.29 -18.09
N THR A 102 -1.23 -17.95 -17.98
CA THR A 102 -1.05 -19.35 -18.37
C THR A 102 -1.18 -20.33 -17.19
N LEU A 103 -1.40 -19.82 -15.98
CA LEU A 103 -1.48 -20.64 -14.78
C LEU A 103 -2.95 -20.88 -14.38
N SER A 104 -3.15 -21.94 -13.59
CA SER A 104 -4.40 -22.13 -12.85
C SER A 104 -4.51 -21.11 -11.72
N TYR A 105 -5.70 -20.96 -11.14
CA TYR A 105 -5.93 -20.10 -9.96
C TYR A 105 -4.90 -20.40 -8.85
N ASP A 106 -4.77 -21.66 -8.44
CA ASP A 106 -3.81 -22.06 -7.40
C ASP A 106 -2.35 -21.77 -7.79
N GLY A 107 -2.02 -21.91 -9.09
CA GLY A 107 -0.69 -21.56 -9.60
C GLY A 107 -0.41 -20.05 -9.52
N VAL A 108 -1.41 -19.20 -9.74
CA VAL A 108 -1.31 -17.75 -9.55
C VAL A 108 -1.13 -17.42 -8.07
N VAL A 109 -1.98 -17.97 -7.20
CA VAL A 109 -1.89 -17.78 -5.74
C VAL A 109 -0.49 -18.20 -5.25
N GLN A 110 0.03 -19.35 -5.68
CA GLN A 110 1.35 -19.81 -5.28
C GLN A 110 2.48 -18.85 -5.69
N GLU A 111 2.44 -18.27 -6.90
CA GLU A 111 3.43 -17.30 -7.37
C GLU A 111 3.39 -16.01 -6.53
N MET A 112 2.19 -15.52 -6.18
CA MET A 112 1.99 -14.32 -5.38
C MET A 112 2.41 -14.53 -3.92
N GLU A 113 1.90 -15.59 -3.27
CA GLU A 113 2.22 -15.89 -1.87
C GLU A 113 3.70 -16.22 -1.64
N SER A 114 4.32 -16.97 -2.57
CA SER A 114 5.74 -17.30 -2.43
C SER A 114 6.61 -16.06 -2.43
N ASN A 115 6.25 -15.07 -3.24
CA ASN A 115 6.95 -13.79 -3.25
C ASN A 115 6.63 -12.95 -2.00
N ARG A 116 5.34 -12.86 -1.64
CA ARG A 116 4.90 -12.13 -0.45
C ARG A 116 5.65 -12.57 0.82
N LYS A 117 5.85 -13.88 1.00
CA LYS A 117 6.62 -14.41 2.15
C LYS A 117 8.04 -13.85 2.24
N LEU A 118 8.69 -13.56 1.12
CA LEU A 118 10.01 -12.93 1.11
C LEU A 118 9.92 -11.43 1.43
N LEU A 119 8.92 -10.74 0.89
CA LEU A 119 8.74 -9.31 1.12
C LEU A 119 8.41 -9.01 2.59
N VAL A 120 7.59 -9.85 3.22
CA VAL A 120 7.25 -9.75 4.65
C VAL A 120 8.48 -9.83 5.54
N GLN A 121 9.49 -10.62 5.19
CA GLN A 121 10.72 -10.74 5.99
C GLN A 121 11.51 -9.42 6.06
N ALA A 122 11.45 -8.60 5.01
CA ALA A 122 12.16 -7.32 4.94
C ALA A 122 11.27 -6.13 5.33
N GLY A 123 10.04 -6.09 4.82
CA GLY A 123 9.15 -4.94 4.93
C GLY A 123 8.04 -5.07 5.98
N GLY A 124 7.94 -6.23 6.66
CA GLY A 124 6.85 -6.47 7.61
C GLY A 124 5.56 -6.97 6.94
N ASP A 125 4.58 -7.31 7.76
CA ASP A 125 3.33 -7.89 7.28
C ASP A 125 2.31 -6.79 6.93
N HIS A 126 2.26 -6.42 5.66
CA HIS A 126 1.28 -5.50 5.10
C HIS A 126 0.93 -5.90 3.66
N MET A 127 0.06 -5.15 3.00
CA MET A 127 -0.34 -5.39 1.63
C MET A 127 0.76 -4.95 0.65
N TYR A 128 1.24 -5.88 -0.17
CA TYR A 128 2.23 -5.59 -1.21
C TYR A 128 1.53 -5.53 -2.57
N TYR A 129 1.54 -4.36 -3.20
CA TYR A 129 0.99 -4.20 -4.55
C TYR A 129 1.67 -5.17 -5.52
N ILE A 130 0.92 -5.64 -6.51
CA ILE A 130 1.41 -6.67 -7.43
C ILE A 130 1.48 -6.08 -8.83
N ARG A 131 2.62 -6.23 -9.50
CA ARG A 131 2.72 -6.05 -10.94
C ARG A 131 2.80 -7.43 -11.58
N PRO A 132 1.76 -7.84 -12.34
CA PRO A 132 1.82 -9.09 -13.10
C PRO A 132 2.92 -9.00 -14.15
N PRO A 133 3.77 -10.03 -14.29
CA PRO A 133 4.74 -10.10 -15.38
C PRO A 133 4.11 -9.84 -16.74
N TYR A 134 4.82 -9.12 -17.59
CA TYR A 134 4.34 -8.70 -18.93
C TYR A 134 3.11 -7.79 -18.92
N GLY A 135 2.69 -7.26 -17.77
CA GLY A 135 1.48 -6.45 -17.62
C GLY A 135 0.16 -7.20 -17.84
N ASN A 136 0.19 -8.54 -17.84
CA ASN A 136 -0.95 -9.38 -18.21
C ASN A 136 -1.73 -9.88 -17.00
N ALA A 137 -3.03 -9.57 -16.94
CA ALA A 137 -3.94 -10.08 -15.91
C ALA A 137 -5.33 -10.36 -16.49
N ASN A 138 -5.67 -11.63 -16.68
CA ASN A 138 -7.01 -12.08 -16.97
C ASN A 138 -7.88 -12.15 -15.70
N ASP A 139 -9.13 -12.57 -15.81
CA ASP A 139 -10.06 -12.64 -14.68
C ASP A 139 -9.57 -13.62 -13.59
N THR A 140 -8.92 -14.71 -13.96
CA THR A 140 -8.32 -15.65 -13.00
C THR A 140 -7.24 -14.96 -12.16
N VAL A 141 -6.37 -14.18 -12.78
CA VAL A 141 -5.31 -13.43 -12.09
C VAL A 141 -5.91 -12.37 -11.18
N ARG A 142 -6.91 -11.63 -11.66
CA ARG A 142 -7.58 -10.58 -10.89
C ARG A 142 -8.31 -11.13 -9.66
N SER A 143 -8.99 -12.28 -9.82
CA SER A 143 -9.70 -12.93 -8.70
C SER A 143 -8.79 -13.65 -7.71
N ALA A 144 -7.58 -14.03 -8.13
CA ALA A 144 -6.58 -14.65 -7.27
C ALA A 144 -5.69 -13.64 -6.53
N ALA A 145 -5.69 -12.38 -6.97
CA ALA A 145 -4.88 -11.34 -6.35
C ALA A 145 -5.38 -11.00 -4.94
N ASP A 146 -4.46 -10.85 -4.01
CA ASP A 146 -4.69 -10.42 -2.63
C ASP A 146 -4.31 -8.94 -2.40
N ALA A 147 -4.01 -8.21 -3.48
CA ALA A 147 -3.60 -6.81 -3.48
C ALA A 147 -4.03 -6.09 -4.77
N PRO A 148 -3.94 -4.76 -4.82
CA PRO A 148 -4.09 -4.00 -6.05
C PRO A 148 -3.06 -4.40 -7.10
N LEU A 149 -3.47 -4.42 -8.34
CA LEU A 149 -2.62 -4.71 -9.49
C LEU A 149 -2.12 -3.39 -10.10
N ILE A 150 -0.83 -3.28 -10.33
CA ILE A 150 -0.22 -2.06 -10.85
C ILE A 150 0.43 -2.35 -12.20
N ASN A 151 0.04 -1.61 -13.19
CA ASN A 151 0.70 -1.58 -14.49
C ASN A 151 1.49 -0.27 -14.64
N TRP A 152 1.66 0.25 -15.84
CA TRP A 152 2.38 1.50 -16.13
C TRP A 152 1.64 2.28 -17.22
N SER A 153 1.93 3.55 -17.30
CA SER A 153 1.46 4.44 -18.35
C SER A 153 2.60 5.01 -19.22
N VAL A 154 3.84 4.88 -18.73
CA VAL A 154 5.04 5.25 -19.48
C VAL A 154 5.96 4.03 -19.52
N ASP A 155 6.17 3.47 -20.72
CA ASP A 155 7.13 2.39 -20.96
C ASP A 155 8.44 2.99 -21.45
N SER A 156 9.47 2.93 -20.63
CA SER A 156 10.80 3.48 -20.99
C SER A 156 11.48 2.73 -22.14
N LEU A 157 10.97 1.55 -22.51
CA LEU A 157 11.58 0.63 -23.49
C LEU A 157 13.06 0.30 -23.19
N ASP A 158 13.45 0.38 -21.93
CA ASP A 158 14.83 0.19 -21.46
C ASP A 158 15.34 -1.23 -21.71
N TRP A 159 14.48 -2.23 -21.50
CA TRP A 159 14.74 -3.65 -21.77
C TRP A 159 15.06 -3.94 -23.25
N LYS A 160 14.62 -3.07 -24.14
CA LYS A 160 14.79 -3.19 -25.59
C LYS A 160 15.97 -2.35 -26.11
N SER A 161 16.05 -1.10 -25.65
CA SER A 161 17.05 -0.15 -26.14
C SER A 161 18.43 -0.40 -25.55
N LEU A 162 18.52 -0.78 -24.28
CA LEU A 162 19.74 -0.92 -23.49
C LEU A 162 20.67 0.30 -23.63
N ASN A 163 20.08 1.49 -23.81
CA ASN A 163 20.77 2.75 -24.04
C ASN A 163 20.20 3.85 -23.13
N ALA A 164 21.05 4.45 -22.30
CA ALA A 164 20.64 5.42 -21.29
C ALA A 164 19.99 6.68 -21.88
N ASP A 165 20.53 7.21 -22.98
CA ASP A 165 19.98 8.42 -23.62
C ASP A 165 18.60 8.13 -24.23
N SER A 166 18.41 6.94 -24.81
CA SER A 166 17.11 6.50 -25.32
C SER A 166 16.09 6.37 -24.19
N VAL A 167 16.46 5.73 -23.07
CA VAL A 167 15.60 5.59 -21.88
C VAL A 167 15.20 6.96 -21.36
N CYS A 168 16.16 7.85 -21.15
CA CYS A 168 15.92 9.22 -20.70
C CYS A 168 14.95 9.95 -21.65
N SER A 169 15.25 9.94 -22.95
CA SER A 169 14.44 10.64 -23.96
C SER A 169 13.01 10.10 -24.02
N THR A 170 12.82 8.78 -23.96
CA THR A 170 11.49 8.15 -23.96
C THR A 170 10.70 8.59 -22.73
N ILE A 171 11.29 8.49 -21.53
CA ILE A 171 10.62 8.91 -20.29
C ILE A 171 10.21 10.39 -20.38
N LEU A 172 11.12 11.28 -20.80
CA LEU A 172 10.84 12.73 -20.89
C LEU A 172 9.76 13.06 -21.91
N SER A 173 9.67 12.32 -23.00
CA SER A 173 8.66 12.56 -24.05
C SER A 173 7.26 12.11 -23.65
N GLU A 174 7.13 11.15 -22.72
CA GLU A 174 5.86 10.55 -22.33
C GLU A 174 5.42 10.90 -20.90
N ALA A 175 6.31 11.51 -20.09
CA ALA A 175 6.02 11.88 -18.71
C ALA A 175 4.89 12.90 -18.61
N TYR A 176 3.98 12.67 -17.68
CA TYR A 176 2.91 13.60 -17.30
C TYR A 176 2.58 13.47 -15.81
N ASP A 177 1.86 14.45 -15.28
CA ASP A 177 1.45 14.48 -13.89
C ASP A 177 0.48 13.33 -13.56
N GLY A 178 0.92 12.43 -12.68
CA GLY A 178 0.22 11.20 -12.31
C GLY A 178 0.69 9.94 -13.05
N ALA A 179 1.76 10.02 -13.85
CA ALA A 179 2.28 8.86 -14.57
C ALA A 179 2.96 7.84 -13.64
N ILE A 180 2.85 6.57 -14.01
CA ILE A 180 3.63 5.45 -13.46
C ILE A 180 4.59 5.00 -14.55
N VAL A 181 5.89 5.09 -14.27
CA VAL A 181 6.98 4.83 -15.23
C VAL A 181 7.54 3.44 -14.99
N LEU A 182 7.60 2.60 -16.03
CA LEU A 182 8.27 1.31 -16.03
C LEU A 182 9.74 1.45 -16.39
N VAL A 183 10.61 0.93 -15.53
CA VAL A 183 12.06 0.76 -15.74
C VAL A 183 12.48 -0.56 -15.10
N HIS A 184 13.68 -1.07 -15.42
CA HIS A 184 14.26 -2.25 -14.79
C HIS A 184 15.61 -1.92 -14.15
N ASP A 185 15.82 -2.21 -12.88
CA ASP A 185 17.07 -1.91 -12.15
C ASP A 185 18.16 -2.98 -12.35
N ILE A 186 17.91 -3.95 -13.20
CA ILE A 186 18.84 -5.01 -13.57
C ILE A 186 19.81 -4.61 -14.69
N TYR A 187 19.59 -3.45 -15.35
CA TYR A 187 20.45 -2.92 -16.41
C TYR A 187 21.04 -1.57 -16.01
N GLN A 188 22.37 -1.40 -16.20
CA GLN A 188 23.05 -0.15 -15.89
C GLN A 188 22.54 1.03 -16.73
N SER A 189 22.25 0.79 -18.01
CA SER A 189 21.69 1.80 -18.91
C SER A 189 20.33 2.29 -18.46
N SER A 190 19.49 1.40 -17.95
CA SER A 190 18.15 1.73 -17.43
C SER A 190 18.25 2.65 -16.22
N VAL A 191 19.08 2.29 -15.24
CA VAL A 191 19.31 3.10 -14.04
C VAL A 191 19.87 4.48 -14.41
N LYS A 192 20.90 4.55 -15.27
CA LYS A 192 21.46 5.82 -15.73
C LYS A 192 20.44 6.68 -16.47
N GLY A 193 19.66 6.10 -17.36
CA GLY A 193 18.64 6.82 -18.13
C GLY A 193 17.49 7.33 -17.26
N ALA A 194 17.03 6.51 -16.30
CA ALA A 194 16.01 6.92 -15.34
C ALA A 194 16.48 8.09 -14.46
N ILE A 195 17.71 8.01 -13.92
CA ILE A 195 18.28 9.07 -13.10
C ILE A 195 18.41 10.37 -13.90
N ALA A 196 18.88 10.31 -15.14
CA ALA A 196 18.97 11.49 -16.01
C ALA A 196 17.59 12.11 -16.31
N ALA A 197 16.58 11.28 -16.51
CA ALA A 197 15.21 11.77 -16.69
C ALA A 197 14.66 12.41 -15.40
N MET A 198 14.95 11.84 -14.24
CA MET A 198 14.53 12.40 -12.94
C MET A 198 15.16 13.79 -12.71
N ASP A 199 16.42 13.99 -13.07
CA ASP A 199 17.08 15.31 -12.93
C ASP A 199 16.33 16.40 -13.73
N VAL A 200 15.94 16.10 -14.97
CA VAL A 200 15.19 17.03 -15.81
C VAL A 200 13.76 17.24 -15.30
N LEU A 201 13.10 16.16 -14.86
CA LEU A 201 11.72 16.25 -14.35
C LEU A 201 11.66 17.02 -13.01
N ALA A 202 12.69 16.91 -12.15
CA ALA A 202 12.79 17.70 -10.93
C ALA A 202 12.82 19.22 -11.25
N GLU A 203 13.58 19.64 -12.27
CA GLU A 203 13.61 21.04 -12.73
C GLU A 203 12.25 21.50 -13.29
N GLN A 204 11.42 20.57 -13.77
CA GLN A 204 10.06 20.82 -14.25
C GLN A 204 9.01 20.82 -13.13
N GLY A 205 9.43 20.66 -11.87
CA GLY A 205 8.56 20.67 -10.68
C GLY A 205 7.84 19.36 -10.38
N TYR A 206 8.41 18.23 -10.84
CA TYR A 206 7.90 16.91 -10.44
C TYR A 206 8.46 16.49 -9.08
N GLU A 207 7.60 15.92 -8.27
CA GLU A 207 7.89 15.21 -7.04
C GLU A 207 7.85 13.70 -7.31
N PHE A 208 8.90 12.98 -6.87
CA PHE A 208 9.04 11.54 -7.07
C PHE A 208 8.53 10.79 -5.86
N VAL A 209 7.41 10.10 -6.03
CA VAL A 209 6.69 9.43 -4.98
C VAL A 209 6.56 7.93 -5.25
N THR A 210 6.20 7.16 -4.24
CA THR A 210 5.83 5.75 -4.44
C THR A 210 4.49 5.64 -5.18
N VAL A 211 4.19 4.47 -5.75
CA VAL A 211 2.88 4.23 -6.41
C VAL A 211 1.75 4.38 -5.40
N GLU A 212 1.92 3.88 -4.19
CA GLU A 212 0.91 3.99 -3.15
C GLU A 212 0.65 5.46 -2.79
N GLU A 213 1.72 6.23 -2.54
CA GLU A 213 1.60 7.65 -2.25
C GLU A 213 0.95 8.42 -3.42
N LEU A 214 1.34 8.11 -4.66
CA LEU A 214 0.74 8.71 -5.84
C LEU A 214 -0.78 8.51 -5.88
N LEU A 215 -1.25 7.26 -5.72
CA LEU A 215 -2.68 6.94 -5.76
C LEU A 215 -3.43 7.65 -4.64
N LEU A 216 -2.94 7.55 -3.41
CA LEU A 216 -3.61 8.14 -2.24
C LEU A 216 -3.64 9.67 -2.32
N ARG A 217 -2.57 10.33 -2.73
CA ARG A 217 -2.54 11.80 -2.92
C ARG A 217 -3.45 12.28 -4.05
N ARG A 218 -3.82 11.39 -4.97
CA ARG A 218 -4.86 11.63 -5.99
C ARG A 218 -6.27 11.24 -5.53
N GLY A 219 -6.46 10.93 -4.24
CA GLY A 219 -7.75 10.53 -3.66
C GLY A 219 -8.24 9.17 -4.17
N ILE A 220 -7.32 8.32 -4.64
CA ILE A 220 -7.63 6.96 -5.10
C ILE A 220 -7.29 6.00 -3.97
N THR A 221 -8.29 5.32 -3.41
CA THR A 221 -8.10 4.17 -2.53
C THR A 221 -7.98 2.92 -3.40
N PRO A 222 -6.79 2.27 -3.45
CA PRO A 222 -6.62 1.12 -4.32
C PRO A 222 -7.40 -0.10 -3.84
N GLU A 223 -8.05 -0.80 -4.78
CA GLU A 223 -8.87 -1.98 -4.51
C GLU A 223 -8.16 -3.26 -4.94
N ILE A 224 -8.37 -4.34 -4.19
CA ILE A 224 -7.79 -5.66 -4.47
C ILE A 224 -8.27 -6.16 -5.84
N GLY A 225 -7.35 -6.70 -6.65
CA GLY A 225 -7.63 -7.25 -7.97
C GLY A 225 -7.91 -6.22 -9.07
N VAL A 226 -8.02 -4.92 -8.70
CA VAL A 226 -8.19 -3.83 -9.67
C VAL A 226 -6.83 -3.40 -10.23
N MET A 227 -6.76 -3.20 -11.55
CA MET A 227 -5.54 -2.80 -12.25
C MET A 227 -5.48 -1.28 -12.42
N TYR A 228 -4.39 -0.68 -11.94
CA TYR A 228 -4.09 0.74 -12.07
C TYR A 228 -2.92 0.96 -13.02
N TYR A 229 -3.03 1.95 -13.89
CA TYR A 229 -2.03 2.31 -14.90
C TYR A 229 -1.40 3.67 -14.64
N ASP A 230 -2.15 4.58 -14.07
CA ASP A 230 -1.75 5.93 -13.70
C ASP A 230 -2.67 6.49 -12.60
N ALA A 231 -2.34 7.70 -12.15
CA ALA A 231 -3.18 8.47 -11.25
C ALA A 231 -3.26 9.93 -11.74
N LYS A 232 -3.84 10.12 -12.94
CA LYS A 232 -4.00 11.46 -13.53
C LYS A 232 -4.72 12.39 -12.58
N ASN A 233 -4.21 13.61 -12.49
CA ASN A 233 -4.81 14.65 -11.68
C ASN A 233 -6.22 14.98 -12.19
N LYS A 234 -7.21 14.79 -11.33
CA LYS A 234 -8.62 15.12 -11.55
C LYS A 234 -9.10 16.28 -10.67
N GLY A 235 -8.18 17.14 -10.27
CA GLY A 235 -8.44 18.24 -9.35
C GLY A 235 -8.24 17.89 -7.88
N ILE A 236 -7.66 16.71 -7.58
CA ILE A 236 -7.30 16.28 -6.24
C ILE A 236 -5.79 16.11 -6.18
N ASN A 237 -5.14 16.80 -5.25
CA ASN A 237 -3.72 16.66 -4.98
C ASN A 237 -3.47 16.91 -3.48
N LEU A 238 -3.62 15.86 -2.69
CA LEU A 238 -3.42 15.92 -1.25
C LEU A 238 -1.94 16.08 -0.92
N PRO A 239 -1.58 16.84 0.13
CA PRO A 239 -0.21 16.89 0.62
C PRO A 239 0.20 15.53 1.23
N ALA A 240 1.52 15.28 1.30
CA ALA A 240 2.05 14.00 1.74
C ALA A 240 1.63 13.62 3.18
N ASP A 241 1.50 14.60 4.05
CA ASP A 241 1.07 14.43 5.44
C ASP A 241 -0.45 14.19 5.61
N ALA A 242 -1.23 14.36 4.54
CA ALA A 242 -2.66 14.08 4.55
C ALA A 242 -3.00 12.64 4.15
N VAL A 243 -2.02 11.82 3.75
CA VAL A 243 -2.23 10.44 3.36
C VAL A 243 -1.49 9.49 4.31
N THR A 244 -2.15 8.41 4.68
CA THR A 244 -1.55 7.34 5.48
C THR A 244 -1.19 6.19 4.56
N LEU A 245 0.10 5.93 4.45
CA LEU A 245 0.62 4.79 3.69
C LEU A 245 0.33 3.49 4.45
N THR A 246 0.49 2.37 3.79
CA THR A 246 0.08 1.03 4.24
C THR A 246 0.34 0.77 5.72
N GLY A 247 -0.70 0.36 6.43
CA GLY A 247 -0.67 0.00 7.85
C GLY A 247 -1.15 1.13 8.77
N TYR A 248 -1.97 0.75 9.74
CA TYR A 248 -2.52 1.64 10.74
C TYR A 248 -1.82 1.40 12.07
N THR A 249 -1.32 2.46 12.70
CA THR A 249 -0.99 2.43 14.12
C THR A 249 -2.27 2.65 14.93
N GLU A 250 -2.24 2.31 16.21
CA GLU A 250 -3.39 2.51 17.11
C GLU A 250 -3.89 3.97 17.09
N ASP A 251 -2.99 4.94 16.98
CA ASP A 251 -3.33 6.38 16.96
C ASP A 251 -4.12 6.79 15.71
N ASN A 252 -3.82 6.24 14.54
CA ASN A 252 -4.50 6.59 13.30
C ASN A 252 -5.68 5.67 12.96
N LEU A 253 -5.87 4.61 13.73
CA LEU A 253 -6.98 3.67 13.62
C LEU A 253 -8.30 4.26 14.16
N ALA A 254 -8.26 5.28 15.00
CA ALA A 254 -9.42 5.82 15.74
C ALA A 254 -10.58 6.29 14.84
N SER A 255 -10.31 6.62 13.59
CA SER A 255 -11.33 7.00 12.60
C SER A 255 -11.91 5.82 11.81
N HIS A 256 -11.36 4.60 11.97
CA HIS A 256 -11.83 3.44 11.24
C HIS A 256 -13.17 2.94 11.78
N TRP A 257 -14.09 2.55 10.90
CA TRP A 257 -15.43 2.09 11.28
C TRP A 257 -15.44 0.89 12.25
N GLY A 258 -14.42 0.06 12.19
CA GLY A 258 -14.24 -1.12 13.06
C GLY A 258 -13.36 -0.89 14.28
N TYR A 259 -13.00 0.37 14.61
CA TYR A 259 -12.04 0.70 15.66
C TYR A 259 -12.30 -0.01 16.98
N ASP A 260 -13.51 0.14 17.54
CA ASP A 260 -13.86 -0.47 18.85
C ASP A 260 -13.71 -2.00 18.86
N ALA A 261 -14.12 -2.64 17.74
CA ALA A 261 -14.02 -4.09 17.61
C ALA A 261 -12.56 -4.55 17.47
N LEU A 262 -11.75 -3.81 16.70
CA LEU A 262 -10.32 -4.11 16.50
C LEU A 262 -9.54 -3.93 17.80
N ILE A 263 -9.71 -2.81 18.50
CA ILE A 263 -9.08 -2.56 19.81
C ILE A 263 -9.51 -3.58 20.84
N PHE A 264 -10.77 -3.96 20.86
CA PHE A 264 -11.25 -5.05 21.73
C PHE A 264 -10.50 -6.37 21.43
N CYS A 265 -10.37 -6.75 20.16
CA CYS A 265 -9.68 -7.98 19.77
C CYS A 265 -8.18 -7.95 20.09
N LEU A 266 -7.50 -6.83 19.86
CA LEU A 266 -6.08 -6.65 20.20
C LEU A 266 -5.84 -6.70 21.70
N ASN A 267 -6.64 -5.97 22.48
CA ASN A 267 -6.48 -5.90 23.96
C ASN A 267 -6.78 -7.24 24.65
N ASN A 268 -7.58 -8.10 24.01
CA ASN A 268 -7.87 -9.45 24.53
C ASN A 268 -6.99 -10.53 23.88
N GLY A 269 -6.03 -10.17 23.00
CA GLY A 269 -5.12 -11.11 22.37
C GLY A 269 -5.77 -12.01 21.34
N TYR A 270 -6.96 -11.66 20.84
CA TYR A 270 -7.63 -12.42 19.78
C TYR A 270 -7.03 -12.13 18.40
N LEU A 271 -6.50 -10.92 18.22
CA LEU A 271 -5.68 -10.52 17.08
C LEU A 271 -4.32 -10.06 17.56
N GLU A 272 -3.36 -10.08 16.68
CA GLU A 272 -2.00 -9.58 16.93
C GLU A 272 -1.71 -8.40 16.01
N TYR A 273 -0.86 -7.48 16.49
CA TYR A 273 -0.27 -6.48 15.62
C TYR A 273 0.60 -7.17 14.57
N ALA A 274 0.67 -6.63 13.36
CA ALA A 274 1.69 -7.02 12.42
C ALA A 274 3.09 -6.84 13.02
N SER A 275 4.09 -7.54 12.49
CA SER A 275 5.46 -7.55 13.04
C SER A 275 6.10 -6.16 13.13
N ASN A 276 5.62 -5.18 12.36
CA ASN A 276 6.01 -3.78 12.39
C ASN A 276 5.20 -2.90 13.37
N GLY A 277 4.32 -3.50 14.18
CA GLY A 277 3.46 -2.78 15.13
C GLY A 277 2.23 -2.11 14.53
N PHE A 278 1.95 -2.35 13.24
CA PHE A 278 0.76 -1.80 12.59
C PHE A 278 -0.47 -2.69 12.75
N VAL A 279 -1.64 -2.07 12.67
CA VAL A 279 -2.93 -2.74 12.52
C VAL A 279 -3.41 -2.53 11.08
N LEU A 280 -3.83 -3.58 10.42
CA LEU A 280 -4.28 -3.57 9.02
C LEU A 280 -5.77 -3.93 8.95
N PRO A 281 -6.67 -2.98 9.28
CA PRO A 281 -8.10 -3.27 9.49
C PRO A 281 -8.83 -3.70 8.22
N ASP A 282 -8.38 -3.22 7.06
CA ASP A 282 -9.00 -3.51 5.76
C ASP A 282 -8.35 -4.70 5.05
N ARG A 283 -7.36 -5.34 5.67
CA ARG A 283 -6.72 -6.51 5.11
C ARG A 283 -7.63 -7.73 5.18
N PRO A 284 -7.80 -8.50 4.09
CA PRO A 284 -8.46 -9.78 4.15
C PRO A 284 -7.75 -10.70 5.14
N ILE A 285 -8.48 -11.22 6.11
CA ILE A 285 -7.96 -12.22 7.04
C ILE A 285 -7.85 -13.57 6.33
N SER A 286 -6.72 -14.25 6.45
CA SER A 286 -6.61 -15.62 5.93
C SER A 286 -7.54 -16.55 6.69
N ARG A 287 -7.95 -17.67 6.06
CA ARG A 287 -8.77 -18.71 6.75
C ARG A 287 -8.05 -19.25 7.99
N GLY A 288 -6.72 -19.35 7.95
CA GLY A 288 -5.90 -19.76 9.09
C GLY A 288 -5.92 -18.73 10.23
N ASP A 289 -5.68 -17.45 9.92
CA ASP A 289 -5.69 -16.38 10.93
C ASP A 289 -7.08 -16.23 11.55
N PHE A 290 -8.15 -16.36 10.74
CA PHE A 290 -9.53 -16.34 11.25
C PHE A 290 -9.82 -17.53 12.18
N ALA A 291 -9.35 -18.73 11.82
CA ALA A 291 -9.49 -19.90 12.66
C ALA A 291 -8.72 -19.75 14.00
N MET A 292 -7.51 -19.18 13.94
CA MET A 292 -6.73 -18.87 15.15
C MET A 292 -7.42 -17.82 16.03
N ALA A 293 -7.95 -16.77 15.45
CA ALA A 293 -8.71 -15.75 16.18
C ALA A 293 -9.95 -16.35 16.87
N LEU A 294 -10.67 -17.25 16.18
CA LEU A 294 -11.80 -17.98 16.75
C LEU A 294 -11.37 -18.93 17.88
N ALA A 295 -10.25 -19.65 17.73
CA ALA A 295 -9.72 -20.53 18.77
C ALA A 295 -9.38 -19.73 20.04
N ARG A 296 -8.69 -18.61 19.92
CA ARG A 296 -8.38 -17.69 21.02
C ARG A 296 -9.63 -17.14 21.68
N PHE A 297 -10.60 -16.70 20.89
CA PHE A 297 -11.89 -16.22 21.39
C PHE A 297 -12.65 -17.29 22.16
N SER A 298 -12.59 -18.56 21.71
CA SER A 298 -13.27 -19.70 22.36
C SER A 298 -12.52 -20.23 23.58
N GLY A 299 -11.32 -19.71 23.90
CA GLY A 299 -10.46 -20.20 24.98
C GLY A 299 -9.88 -21.60 24.72
N VAL A 300 -9.77 -22.00 23.46
CA VAL A 300 -9.09 -23.24 23.07
C VAL A 300 -7.59 -23.03 23.19
N ASP A 301 -6.92 -23.92 23.93
CA ASP A 301 -5.47 -23.85 24.15
C ASP A 301 -4.71 -24.04 22.81
N GLU A 302 -3.85 -23.09 22.47
CA GLU A 302 -3.03 -23.08 21.24
C GLU A 302 -2.01 -24.25 21.20
N THR A 303 -1.84 -24.96 22.31
CA THR A 303 -0.98 -26.17 22.36
C THR A 303 -1.60 -27.39 21.64
N TYR A 304 -2.83 -27.26 21.14
CA TYR A 304 -3.41 -28.27 20.28
C TYR A 304 -2.67 -28.29 18.96
N THR A 305 -1.73 -29.20 18.85
CA THR A 305 -1.08 -29.54 17.55
C THR A 305 -2.20 -29.90 16.60
N MET A 306 -2.42 -29.04 15.61
CA MET A 306 -3.32 -29.36 14.50
C MET A 306 -2.87 -30.74 13.99
N LEU A 307 -3.78 -31.70 14.00
CA LEU A 307 -3.56 -32.99 13.36
C LEU A 307 -3.32 -32.69 11.87
N THR A 308 -2.07 -32.70 11.48
CA THR A 308 -1.60 -32.35 10.13
C THR A 308 -2.12 -33.27 9.04
N ASP A 309 -2.88 -34.30 9.38
CA ASP A 309 -3.32 -35.38 8.50
C ASP A 309 -4.85 -35.44 8.27
N ALA A 310 -5.62 -34.49 8.79
CA ALA A 310 -7.03 -34.40 8.44
C ALA A 310 -7.21 -33.52 7.20
N PRO A 311 -7.59 -34.08 6.03
CA PRO A 311 -7.94 -33.24 4.90
C PRO A 311 -9.14 -32.38 5.29
N LEU A 312 -8.96 -31.05 5.23
CA LEU A 312 -10.09 -30.11 5.28
C LEU A 312 -10.90 -30.37 4.00
N TYR A 313 -11.97 -31.13 4.10
CA TYR A 313 -12.92 -31.25 3.00
C TYR A 313 -13.55 -29.88 2.80
N ASP A 314 -13.35 -29.32 1.62
CA ASP A 314 -14.14 -28.19 1.17
C ASP A 314 -15.60 -28.60 1.25
N VAL A 315 -16.37 -27.81 1.97
CA VAL A 315 -17.81 -27.95 1.94
C VAL A 315 -18.22 -27.59 0.52
N ASP A 316 -18.68 -28.58 -0.21
CA ASP A 316 -19.22 -28.40 -1.56
C ASP A 316 -20.37 -27.38 -1.47
N THR A 317 -20.21 -26.23 -2.12
CA THR A 317 -21.22 -25.16 -2.16
C THR A 317 -22.25 -25.39 -3.26
N SER A 318 -22.52 -26.62 -3.63
CA SER A 318 -23.59 -26.98 -4.54
C SER A 318 -24.83 -27.45 -3.77
N ASP A 319 -25.51 -26.47 -3.09
CA ASP A 319 -26.93 -26.52 -2.76
C ASP A 319 -27.46 -25.08 -2.62
#